data_a4ef4ca37e587d1844206c71b3af927d
#
_entry.id   a4ef4ca37e587d1844206c71b3af927d
#
_cell.length_a   1.000
_cell.length_b   1.000
_cell.length_c   1.000
_cell.angle_alpha   90.00
_cell.angle_beta   90.00
_cell.angle_gamma   90.00
#
_symmetry.space_group_name_H-M   'P 1'
#
loop_
_entity.id
_entity.type
_entity.pdbx_description
1 polymer ?
#
loop_
_entity_poly.entity_id
_entity_poly.type
_entity_poly.pdbx_seq_one_letter_code
_entity_poly.pdbx_strand_id
1 'polypeptide(L)' 'MREKVIEILKENRPDIEDIESAEFITDGIFDSFDIVTLVAALDKAFGISIDGVKISPQYFNTLDDIVKLVEESKK' A
#
# COMPACT_ATOMS: atom_id res chain seq x y z
N MET A 1 -10.14 -6.56 -6.06
CA MET A 1 -9.51 -5.48 -5.28
C MET A 1 -8.18 -5.91 -4.67
N ARG A 2 -8.18 -6.93 -3.84
CA ARG A 2 -6.96 -7.40 -3.15
C ARG A 2 -5.85 -7.81 -4.14
N GLU A 3 -6.23 -8.55 -5.18
CA GLU A 3 -5.28 -9.02 -6.17
C GLU A 3 -4.60 -7.88 -6.91
N LYS A 4 -5.35 -6.82 -7.22
CA LYS A 4 -4.77 -5.67 -7.89
C LYS A 4 -3.79 -4.92 -6.98
N VAL A 5 -4.10 -4.84 -5.69
CA VAL A 5 -3.19 -4.25 -4.72
C VAL A 5 -1.89 -5.06 -4.67
N ILE A 6 -2.01 -6.39 -4.67
CA ILE A 6 -0.84 -7.27 -4.68
C ILE A 6 0.02 -7.03 -5.93
N GLU A 7 -0.61 -6.90 -7.09
CA GLU A 7 0.13 -6.62 -8.33
C GLU A 7 0.91 -5.32 -8.23
N ILE A 8 0.26 -4.27 -7.71
CA ILE A 8 0.89 -2.96 -7.56
C ILE A 8 2.09 -3.05 -6.62
N LEU A 9 1.93 -3.76 -5.51
CA LEU A 9 3.02 -3.95 -4.56
C LEU A 9 4.19 -4.69 -5.21
N LYS A 10 3.91 -5.73 -5.96
CA LYS A 10 4.95 -6.50 -6.65
C LYS A 10 5.68 -5.69 -7.70
N GLU A 11 4.97 -4.80 -8.39
CA GLU A 11 5.59 -3.95 -9.40
C GLU A 11 6.53 -2.93 -8.77
N ASN A 12 6.15 -2.40 -7.61
CA ASN A 12 6.94 -1.39 -6.93
C ASN A 12 8.05 -1.99 -6.05
N ARG A 13 7.80 -3.15 -5.47
CA ARG A 13 8.77 -3.84 -4.61
C ARG A 13 8.78 -5.33 -4.92
N PRO A 14 9.41 -5.71 -6.05
CA PRO A 14 9.45 -7.15 -6.43
C PRO A 14 10.29 -8.01 -5.52
N ASP A 15 11.06 -7.40 -4.64
CA ASP A 15 11.91 -8.11 -3.68
C ASP A 15 11.13 -8.67 -2.48
N ILE A 16 9.88 -8.27 -2.28
CA ILE A 16 9.07 -8.75 -1.16
C ILE A 16 8.57 -10.15 -1.49
N GLU A 17 8.96 -11.14 -0.67
CA GLU A 17 8.63 -12.53 -0.96
C GLU A 17 7.22 -12.93 -0.54
N ASP A 18 6.77 -12.48 0.63
CA ASP A 18 5.49 -12.90 1.18
C ASP A 18 4.63 -11.69 1.51
N ILE A 19 4.04 -11.11 0.47
CA ILE A 19 3.26 -9.88 0.59
C ILE A 19 2.07 -10.05 1.53
N GLU A 20 1.44 -11.22 1.52
CA GLU A 20 0.23 -11.43 2.32
C GLU A 20 0.48 -11.56 3.81
N SER A 21 1.68 -11.98 4.19
CA SER A 21 2.04 -12.16 5.59
C SER A 21 2.97 -11.07 6.13
N ALA A 22 3.54 -10.25 5.25
CA ALA A 22 4.53 -9.27 5.65
C ALA A 22 3.94 -8.15 6.50
N GLU A 23 4.74 -7.67 7.43
CA GLU A 23 4.44 -6.46 8.21
C GLU A 23 5.42 -5.40 7.71
N PHE A 24 5.02 -4.68 6.66
CA PHE A 24 5.93 -3.83 5.90
C PHE A 24 6.64 -2.77 6.73
N ILE A 25 5.95 -2.21 7.69
CA ILE A 25 6.53 -1.16 8.52
C ILE A 25 7.30 -1.77 9.71
N THR A 26 6.68 -2.72 10.39
CA THR A 26 7.30 -3.39 11.55
C THR A 26 8.61 -4.06 11.17
N ASP A 27 8.64 -4.71 10.00
CA ASP A 27 9.83 -5.42 9.51
C ASP A 27 10.81 -4.50 8.79
N GLY A 28 10.51 -3.20 8.66
CA GLY A 28 11.39 -2.26 8.02
C GLY A 28 11.47 -2.38 6.50
N ILE A 29 10.46 -2.99 5.89
CA ILE A 29 10.41 -3.17 4.43
C ILE A 29 10.10 -1.85 3.73
N PHE A 30 9.16 -1.07 4.26
CA PHE A 30 8.80 0.23 3.72
C PHE A 30 9.29 1.35 4.63
N ASP A 31 9.79 2.42 4.02
CA ASP A 31 10.06 3.66 4.72
C ASP A 31 9.09 4.74 4.20
N SER A 32 9.27 5.98 4.63
CA SER A 32 8.38 7.08 4.25
C SER A 32 8.35 7.29 2.74
N PHE A 33 9.47 7.11 2.09
CA PHE A 33 9.59 7.28 0.65
C PHE A 33 8.78 6.21 -0.10
N ASP A 34 8.87 4.97 0.37
CA ASP A 34 8.12 3.87 -0.22
C ASP A 34 6.61 4.11 -0.09
N ILE A 35 6.18 4.64 1.05
CA ILE A 35 4.77 4.93 1.28
C ILE A 35 4.27 5.96 0.26
N VAL A 36 5.03 7.03 0.04
CA VAL A 36 4.65 8.07 -0.92
C VAL A 36 4.57 7.51 -2.34
N THR A 37 5.56 6.70 -2.71
CA THR A 37 5.58 6.06 -4.03
C THR A 37 4.38 5.14 -4.21
N LEU A 38 4.07 4.37 -3.18
CA LEU A 38 2.96 3.43 -3.23
C LEU A 38 1.61 4.15 -3.32
N VAL A 39 1.45 5.26 -2.59
CA VAL A 39 0.25 6.08 -2.65
C VAL A 39 0.01 6.56 -4.08
N ALA A 40 1.05 7.08 -4.73
CA ALA A 40 0.93 7.54 -6.11
C ALA A 40 0.50 6.42 -7.05
N ALA A 41 1.07 5.24 -6.87
CA ALA A 41 0.73 4.08 -7.70
C ALA A 41 -0.71 3.63 -7.47
N LEU A 42 -1.16 3.61 -6.23
CA LEU A 42 -2.51 3.20 -5.88
C LEU A 42 -3.54 4.22 -6.40
N ASP A 43 -3.27 5.50 -6.24
CA ASP A 43 -4.16 6.55 -6.73
C ASP A 43 -4.37 6.42 -8.23
N LYS A 44 -3.29 6.20 -8.96
CA LYS A 44 -3.35 6.07 -10.40
C LYS A 44 -4.09 4.80 -10.83
N ALA A 45 -3.78 3.69 -10.18
CA ALA A 45 -4.32 2.39 -10.57
C ALA A 45 -5.83 2.28 -10.31
N PHE A 46 -6.31 2.89 -9.23
CA PHE A 46 -7.71 2.79 -8.84
C PHE A 46 -8.51 4.06 -9.12
N GLY A 47 -7.86 5.10 -9.62
CA GLY A 47 -8.52 6.37 -9.89
C GLY A 47 -9.05 7.02 -8.62
N ILE A 48 -8.29 6.97 -7.55
CA ILE A 48 -8.67 7.50 -6.24
C ILE A 48 -7.70 8.57 -5.79
N SER A 49 -8.02 9.22 -4.69
CA SER A 49 -7.13 10.16 -4.04
C SER A 49 -7.10 9.85 -2.55
N ILE A 50 -6.03 9.20 -2.11
CA ILE A 50 -5.90 8.83 -0.71
C ILE A 50 -5.73 10.10 0.13
N ASP A 51 -6.52 10.21 1.20
CA ASP A 51 -6.49 11.37 2.08
C ASP A 51 -5.11 11.52 2.71
N GLY A 52 -4.56 12.75 2.65
CA GLY A 52 -3.24 13.03 3.18
C GLY A 52 -3.05 12.64 4.65
N VAL A 53 -4.12 12.74 5.45
CA VAL A 53 -4.04 12.38 6.87
C VAL A 53 -3.86 10.88 7.07
N LYS A 54 -4.13 10.08 6.04
CA LYS A 54 -3.97 8.63 6.09
C LYS A 54 -2.68 8.16 5.44
N ILE A 55 -1.86 9.07 4.97
CA ILE A 55 -0.55 8.74 4.41
C ILE A 55 0.45 8.67 5.56
N SER A 56 0.37 7.58 6.32
CA SER A 56 1.26 7.37 7.45
C SER A 56 1.51 5.87 7.62
N PRO A 57 2.61 5.52 8.31
CA PRO A 57 3.01 4.10 8.42
C PRO A 57 1.93 3.17 8.97
N GLN A 58 1.11 3.65 9.88
CA GLN A 58 0.11 2.79 10.51
C GLN A 58 -0.94 2.24 9.53
N TYR A 59 -1.10 2.89 8.38
CA TYR A 59 -2.06 2.45 7.37
C TYR A 59 -1.44 1.55 6.32
N PHE A 60 -0.13 1.31 6.38
CA PHE A 60 0.60 0.58 5.35
C PHE A 60 1.40 -0.60 5.89
N ASN A 61 1.10 -1.03 7.11
CA ASN A 61 1.87 -2.10 7.73
C ASN A 61 1.61 -3.49 7.15
N THR A 62 0.36 -3.76 6.75
CA THR A 62 0.01 -5.06 6.19
C THR A 62 -0.77 -4.89 4.90
N LEU A 63 -0.87 -5.96 4.12
CA LEU A 63 -1.68 -5.95 2.92
C LEU A 63 -3.14 -5.61 3.25
N ASP A 64 -3.67 -6.17 4.33
CA ASP A 64 -5.04 -5.89 4.74
C ASP A 64 -5.24 -4.41 5.04
N ASP A 65 -4.27 -3.76 5.69
CA ASP A 65 -4.34 -2.33 5.98
C ASP A 65 -4.42 -1.52 4.69
N ILE A 66 -3.60 -1.89 3.70
CA ILE A 66 -3.56 -1.18 2.43
C ILE A 66 -4.86 -1.39 1.66
N VAL A 67 -5.37 -2.61 1.62
CA VAL A 67 -6.63 -2.91 0.94
C VAL A 67 -7.77 -2.12 1.57
N LYS A 68 -7.84 -2.07 2.89
CA LYS A 68 -8.86 -1.31 3.60
C LYS A 68 -8.77 0.17 3.27
N LEU A 69 -7.56 0.70 3.22
CA LEU A 69 -7.34 2.12 2.89
C LEU A 69 -7.84 2.44 1.49
N VAL A 70 -7.55 1.57 0.52
CA VAL A 70 -8.01 1.76 -0.85
C VAL A 70 -9.54 1.71 -0.91
N GLU A 71 -10.14 0.75 -0.22
CA GLU A 71 -11.60 0.63 -0.22
C GLU A 71 -12.27 1.87 0.37
N GLU A 72 -11.73 2.40 1.45
CA GLU A 72 -12.26 3.62 2.06
C GLU A 72 -12.10 4.85 1.16
N SER A 73 -11.05 4.86 0.37
CA SER A 73 -10.74 5.98 -0.52
C SER A 73 -11.56 5.97 -1.82
N LYS A 74 -12.22 4.88 -2.11
CA LYS A 74 -13.02 4.72 -3.34
C LYS A 74 -14.41 5.33 -3.27
N LYS A 75 -14.79 5.86 -2.18
CA LYS A 75 -16.12 6.44 -2.00
C LYS A 75 -16.38 7.62 -2.93
#